data_612854646ed9faec21b1729750e9754f
#
_entry.id   612854646ed9faec21b1729750e9754f
#
_cell.length_a   1.000
_cell.length_b   1.000
_cell.length_c   1.000
_cell.angle_alpha   90.00
_cell.angle_beta   90.00
_cell.angle_gamma   90.00
#
_symmetry.space_group_name_H-M   'P 1'
#
loop_
_entity.id
_entity.type
_entity.pdbx_description
1 polymer ?
#
loop_
_entity_poly.entity_id
_entity_poly.type
_entity_poly.pdbx_seq_one_letter_code
_entity_poly.pdbx_strand_id
1 'polypeptide(L)'
;MRLTEKEGEALLLAQDPIALGREADAVRRARYGNRTTFIVDRNINYTNICRNECSFCAFYRRLDAADAYLLSYEEILEKARETVEAGGTQLMIQGGLHPELGLAYYEEMLRRLKREFPMLTIHSFTATEILYFAEK
;
A
#
# COMPACT_ATOMS: atom_id res chain seq x y z
N MET A 1 22.39 -13.36 9.33
CA MET A 1 22.51 -14.73 8.81
C MET A 1 21.42 -14.90 7.78
N ARG A 2 21.71 -15.52 6.65
CA ARG A 2 20.73 -15.77 5.59
C ARG A 2 20.40 -17.26 5.66
N LEU A 3 19.11 -17.60 5.65
CA LEU A 3 18.66 -18.99 5.65
C LEU A 3 19.00 -19.66 4.31
N THR A 4 19.39 -20.94 4.38
CA THR A 4 19.42 -21.81 3.21
C THR A 4 17.99 -22.22 2.82
N GLU A 5 17.81 -22.72 1.61
CA GLU A 5 16.51 -23.22 1.14
C GLU A 5 15.94 -24.31 2.07
N LYS A 6 16.78 -25.27 2.49
CA LYS A 6 16.38 -26.34 3.41
C LYS A 6 15.94 -25.82 4.79
N GLU A 7 16.67 -24.84 5.33
CA GLU A 7 16.29 -24.21 6.59
C GLU A 7 14.96 -23.44 6.45
N GLY A 8 14.77 -22.74 5.35
CA GLY A 8 13.50 -22.07 5.05
C GLY A 8 12.33 -23.05 4.95
N GLU A 9 12.51 -24.15 4.23
CA GLU A 9 11.50 -25.21 4.12
C GLU A 9 11.15 -25.81 5.49
N ALA A 10 12.17 -26.14 6.30
CA ALA A 10 11.97 -26.67 7.64
C ALA A 10 11.18 -25.74 8.55
N LEU A 11 11.40 -24.42 8.47
CA LEU A 11 10.64 -23.42 9.22
C LEU A 11 9.18 -23.32 8.74
N LEU A 12 8.94 -23.42 7.43
CA LEU A 12 7.58 -23.41 6.87
C LEU A 12 6.77 -24.65 7.26
N LEU A 13 7.44 -25.80 7.44
CA LEU A 13 6.81 -27.07 7.84
C LEU A 13 6.74 -27.23 9.36
N ALA A 14 7.29 -26.31 10.14
CA ALA A 14 7.30 -26.39 11.61
C ALA A 14 5.88 -26.39 12.17
N GLN A 15 5.58 -27.37 13.04
CA GLN A 15 4.27 -27.55 13.67
C GLN A 15 4.08 -26.71 14.95
N ASP A 16 5.17 -26.16 15.51
CA ASP A 16 5.12 -25.35 16.73
C ASP A 16 5.34 -23.86 16.40
N PRO A 17 4.26 -23.07 16.24
CA PRO A 17 4.37 -21.64 15.95
C PRO A 17 4.97 -20.84 17.11
N ILE A 18 4.91 -21.33 18.35
CA ILE A 18 5.49 -20.68 19.52
C ILE A 18 7.02 -20.82 19.50
N ALA A 19 7.53 -22.01 19.21
CA ALA A 19 8.97 -22.22 19.04
C ALA A 19 9.53 -21.35 17.91
N LEU A 20 8.84 -21.35 16.74
CA LEU A 20 9.20 -20.51 15.59
C LEU A 20 9.21 -19.01 15.94
N GLY A 21 8.20 -18.55 16.68
CA GLY A 21 8.12 -17.18 17.16
C GLY A 21 9.27 -16.79 18.10
N ARG A 22 9.70 -17.71 18.99
CA ARG A 22 10.85 -17.50 19.88
C ARG A 22 12.16 -17.38 19.11
N GLU A 23 12.37 -18.21 18.09
CA GLU A 23 13.56 -18.12 17.22
C GLU A 23 13.58 -16.81 16.44
N ALA A 24 12.46 -16.42 15.86
CA ALA A 24 12.32 -15.13 15.16
C ALA A 24 12.60 -13.94 16.10
N ASP A 25 12.06 -13.97 17.33
CA ASP A 25 12.32 -12.95 18.34
C ASP A 25 13.78 -12.89 18.79
N ALA A 26 14.45 -14.05 18.91
CA ALA A 26 15.87 -14.10 19.22
C ALA A 26 16.71 -13.40 18.14
N VAL A 27 16.41 -13.65 16.85
CA VAL A 27 17.06 -12.94 15.73
C VAL A 27 16.78 -11.45 15.75
N ARG A 28 15.53 -11.05 16.00
CA ARG A 28 15.13 -9.64 16.14
C ARG A 28 15.91 -8.96 17.27
N ARG A 29 15.93 -9.58 18.46
CA ARG A 29 16.64 -9.05 19.64
C ARG A 29 18.13 -8.90 19.41
N ALA A 30 18.75 -9.86 18.73
CA ALA A 30 20.18 -9.79 18.40
C ALA A 30 20.52 -8.61 17.49
N ARG A 31 19.56 -8.16 16.63
CA ARG A 31 19.75 -7.04 15.69
C ARG A 31 19.36 -5.69 16.27
N TYR A 32 18.28 -5.62 17.02
CA TYR A 32 17.60 -4.37 17.38
C TYR A 32 17.39 -4.19 18.90
N GLY A 33 17.82 -5.16 19.72
CA GLY A 33 17.55 -5.14 21.15
C GLY A 33 16.04 -5.16 21.43
N ASN A 34 15.59 -4.30 22.31
CA ASN A 34 14.15 -4.14 22.65
C ASN A 34 13.47 -3.04 21.82
N ARG A 35 14.15 -2.50 20.80
CA ARG A 35 13.56 -1.44 19.97
C ARG A 35 12.58 -2.06 18.96
N THR A 36 11.39 -1.49 18.93
CA THR A 36 10.36 -1.77 17.92
C THR A 36 9.96 -0.44 17.27
N THR A 37 9.79 -0.46 15.97
CA THR A 37 9.30 0.69 15.21
C THR A 37 7.94 0.35 14.62
N PHE A 38 7.11 1.37 14.45
CA PHE A 38 5.82 1.27 13.78
C PHE A 38 5.60 2.51 12.90
N ILE A 39 4.71 2.39 11.95
CA ILE A 39 4.27 3.49 11.08
C ILE A 39 2.79 3.70 11.36
N VAL A 40 2.39 4.96 11.47
CA VAL A 40 0.99 5.36 11.46
C VAL A 40 0.69 5.86 10.06
N ASP A 41 -0.02 5.06 9.30
CA ASP A 41 -0.36 5.35 7.92
C ASP A 41 -1.86 5.25 7.65
N ARG A 42 -2.28 5.78 6.52
CA ARG A 42 -3.62 5.60 5.99
C ARG A 42 -3.57 5.04 4.58
N ASN A 43 -4.34 3.98 4.34
CA ASN A 43 -4.58 3.49 3.00
C ASN A 43 -5.65 4.34 2.31
N ILE A 44 -5.35 4.85 1.12
CA ILE A 44 -6.28 5.57 0.25
C ILE A 44 -6.39 4.81 -1.07
N ASN A 45 -7.54 4.19 -1.28
CA ASN A 45 -7.87 3.61 -2.57
C ASN A 45 -8.61 4.68 -3.38
N TYR A 46 -7.92 5.33 -4.31
CA TYR A 46 -8.48 6.45 -5.08
C TYR A 46 -9.59 6.03 -6.05
N THR A 47 -9.61 4.76 -6.48
CA THR A 47 -10.67 4.18 -7.29
C THR A 47 -10.73 2.66 -7.13
N ASN A 48 -11.92 2.09 -7.24
CA ASN A 48 -12.12 0.65 -7.38
C ASN A 48 -12.34 0.22 -8.84
N ILE A 49 -12.40 1.16 -9.78
CA ILE A 49 -12.56 0.86 -11.21
C ILE A 49 -11.26 0.28 -11.76
N CYS A 50 -11.31 -0.96 -12.28
CA CYS A 50 -10.11 -1.65 -12.75
C CYS A 50 -10.41 -2.52 -13.97
N ARG A 51 -9.65 -2.30 -15.06
CA ARG A 51 -9.77 -3.09 -16.29
C ARG A 51 -9.22 -4.52 -16.19
N ASN A 52 -8.39 -4.80 -15.19
CA ASN A 52 -7.71 -6.10 -15.10
C ASN A 52 -8.60 -7.24 -14.61
N GLU A 53 -9.69 -6.95 -13.92
CA GLU A 53 -10.68 -7.93 -13.44
C GLU A 53 -10.04 -9.20 -12.83
N CYS A 54 -8.98 -9.04 -12.01
CA CYS A 54 -8.25 -10.17 -11.44
C CYS A 54 -9.15 -11.07 -10.59
N SER A 55 -9.12 -12.36 -10.81
CA SER A 55 -9.96 -13.34 -10.10
C SER A 55 -9.75 -13.36 -8.58
N PHE A 56 -8.57 -12.93 -8.11
CA PHE A 56 -8.24 -12.81 -6.69
C PHE A 56 -8.84 -11.54 -6.05
N CYS A 57 -9.03 -10.46 -6.82
CA CYS A 57 -9.36 -9.14 -6.30
C CYS A 57 -10.87 -8.99 -6.07
N ALA A 58 -11.31 -9.02 -4.82
CA ALA A 58 -12.70 -8.73 -4.47
C ALA A 58 -13.07 -7.23 -4.54
N PHE A 59 -12.06 -6.37 -4.72
CA PHE A 59 -12.20 -4.92 -4.63
C PHE A 59 -12.54 -4.26 -5.96
N TYR A 60 -12.11 -4.83 -7.09
CA TYR A 60 -12.32 -4.21 -8.41
C TYR A 60 -13.79 -4.09 -8.79
N ARG A 61 -14.08 -3.04 -9.55
CA ARG A 61 -15.37 -2.82 -10.21
C ARG A 61 -15.16 -2.49 -11.69
N ARG A 62 -16.14 -2.84 -12.49
CA ARG A 62 -16.22 -2.36 -13.86
C ARG A 62 -16.68 -0.90 -13.85
N LEU A 63 -16.38 -0.17 -14.92
CA LEU A 63 -16.72 1.26 -15.03
C LEU A 63 -18.23 1.54 -14.86
N ASP A 64 -19.07 0.62 -15.29
CA ASP A 64 -20.54 0.70 -15.26
C ASP A 64 -21.18 0.13 -13.98
N ALA A 65 -20.39 -0.33 -13.02
CA ALA A 65 -20.92 -0.89 -11.79
C ALA A 65 -21.55 0.19 -10.90
N ALA A 66 -22.68 -0.14 -10.25
CA ALA A 66 -23.42 0.81 -9.42
C ALA A 66 -22.63 1.34 -8.19
N ASP A 67 -21.64 0.58 -7.73
CA ASP A 67 -20.73 0.92 -6.61
C ASP A 67 -19.30 1.25 -7.09
N ALA A 68 -19.14 1.53 -8.39
CA ALA A 68 -17.90 2.06 -8.93
C ALA A 68 -17.67 3.50 -8.44
N TYR A 69 -16.42 3.84 -8.10
CA TYR A 69 -16.07 5.19 -7.67
C TYR A 69 -14.70 5.63 -8.14
N LEU A 70 -14.55 6.94 -8.25
CA LEU A 70 -13.28 7.64 -8.39
C LEU A 70 -13.33 8.82 -7.41
N LEU A 71 -12.38 8.87 -6.46
CA LEU A 71 -12.27 9.99 -5.53
C LEU A 71 -11.81 11.25 -6.25
N SER A 72 -12.42 12.37 -5.89
CA SER A 72 -11.92 13.69 -6.27
C SER A 72 -10.60 13.99 -5.58
N TYR A 73 -9.84 14.95 -6.10
CA TYR A 73 -8.61 15.40 -5.44
C TYR A 73 -8.90 15.97 -4.04
N GLU A 74 -10.01 16.63 -3.88
CA GLU A 74 -10.47 17.22 -2.62
C GLU A 74 -10.72 16.13 -1.55
N GLU A 75 -11.37 15.02 -1.92
CA GLU A 75 -11.58 13.88 -1.03
C GLU A 75 -10.26 13.19 -0.65
N ILE A 76 -9.31 13.12 -1.59
CA ILE A 76 -7.97 12.56 -1.32
C ILE A 76 -7.20 13.47 -0.35
N LEU A 77 -7.23 14.80 -0.55
CA LEU A 77 -6.60 15.78 0.32
C LEU A 77 -7.23 15.78 1.72
N GLU A 78 -8.55 15.65 1.81
CA GLU A 78 -9.23 15.55 3.10
C GLU A 78 -8.79 14.32 3.89
N LYS A 79 -8.70 13.16 3.23
CA LYS A 79 -8.15 11.93 3.85
C LYS A 79 -6.70 12.12 4.31
N ALA A 80 -5.90 12.85 3.57
CA ALA A 80 -4.53 13.17 3.95
C ALA A 80 -4.49 14.09 5.19
N ARG A 81 -5.39 15.08 5.27
CA ARG A 81 -5.52 15.99 6.41
C ARG A 81 -5.91 15.23 7.68
N GLU A 82 -6.94 14.40 7.63
CA GLU A 82 -7.35 13.53 8.73
C GLU A 82 -6.19 12.63 9.21
N THR A 83 -5.34 12.18 8.28
CA THR A 83 -4.16 11.37 8.63
C THR A 83 -3.15 12.17 9.43
N VAL A 84 -2.85 13.41 9.02
CA VAL A 84 -1.94 14.30 9.76
C VAL A 84 -2.49 14.64 11.14
N GLU A 85 -3.79 14.95 11.24
CA GLU A 85 -4.47 15.25 12.49
C GLU A 85 -4.44 14.08 13.49
N ALA A 86 -4.50 12.84 12.97
CA ALA A 86 -4.33 11.62 13.74
C ALA A 86 -2.86 11.26 14.08
N GLY A 87 -1.90 12.13 13.73
CA GLY A 87 -0.46 11.89 13.94
C GLY A 87 0.17 10.93 12.93
N GLY A 88 -0.48 10.69 11.79
CA GLY A 88 0.05 9.88 10.70
C GLY A 88 1.20 10.56 9.97
N THR A 89 2.13 9.75 9.49
CA THR A 89 3.35 10.20 8.80
C THR A 89 3.46 9.70 7.37
N GLN A 90 2.55 8.82 6.97
CA GLN A 90 2.59 8.16 5.66
C GLN A 90 1.20 7.99 5.09
N LEU A 91 1.09 8.09 3.76
CA LEU A 91 -0.05 7.63 2.99
C LEU A 91 0.35 6.41 2.16
N MET A 92 -0.51 5.40 2.15
CA MET A 92 -0.43 4.28 1.24
C MET A 92 -1.52 4.44 0.18
N ILE A 93 -1.12 4.76 -1.06
CA ILE A 93 -2.07 5.10 -2.13
C ILE A 93 -2.03 4.01 -3.20
N GLN A 94 -3.15 3.37 -3.43
CA GLN A 94 -3.34 2.33 -4.43
C GLN A 94 -4.74 2.43 -5.01
N GLY A 95 -4.93 1.91 -6.23
CA GLY A 95 -6.26 1.88 -6.85
C GLY A 95 -6.35 0.88 -7.98
N GLY A 96 -7.49 0.86 -8.63
CA GLY A 96 -7.70 0.11 -9.86
C GLY A 96 -7.05 0.79 -11.07
N LEU A 97 -6.82 0.01 -12.14
CA LEU A 97 -6.38 0.51 -13.43
C LEU A 97 -7.56 1.12 -14.17
N HIS A 98 -7.83 2.39 -13.89
CA HIS A 98 -8.97 3.10 -14.45
C HIS A 98 -8.78 3.35 -15.95
N PRO A 99 -9.71 2.92 -16.83
CA PRO A 99 -9.52 2.96 -18.28
C PRO A 99 -9.40 4.38 -18.88
N GLU A 100 -9.98 5.36 -18.22
CA GLU A 100 -10.07 6.73 -18.73
C GLU A 100 -9.06 7.70 -18.12
N LEU A 101 -8.33 7.30 -17.06
CA LEU A 101 -7.33 8.17 -16.45
C LEU A 101 -5.98 8.05 -17.18
N GLY A 102 -5.42 9.20 -17.54
CA GLY A 102 -4.06 9.32 -18.06
C GLY A 102 -3.05 9.69 -16.97
N LEU A 103 -1.76 9.66 -17.31
CA LEU A 103 -0.65 9.98 -16.39
C LEU A 103 -0.83 11.33 -15.67
N ALA A 104 -1.35 12.34 -16.36
CA ALA A 104 -1.57 13.67 -15.80
C ALA A 104 -2.45 13.69 -14.53
N TYR A 105 -3.42 12.77 -14.42
CA TYR A 105 -4.23 12.64 -13.21
C TYR A 105 -3.37 12.27 -11.99
N TYR A 106 -2.49 11.29 -12.15
CA TYR A 106 -1.64 10.78 -11.07
C TYR A 106 -0.57 11.79 -10.66
N GLU A 107 0.03 12.47 -11.64
CA GLU A 107 0.97 13.55 -11.39
C GLU A 107 0.34 14.71 -10.61
N GLU A 108 -0.86 15.12 -11.00
CA GLU A 108 -1.56 16.21 -10.32
C GLU A 108 -1.97 15.82 -8.89
N MET A 109 -2.43 14.58 -8.68
CA MET A 109 -2.74 14.05 -7.36
C MET A 109 -1.51 14.11 -6.45
N LEU A 110 -0.37 13.60 -6.90
CA LEU A 110 0.87 13.61 -6.12
C LEU A 110 1.38 15.05 -5.88
N ARG A 111 1.29 15.93 -6.88
CA ARG A 111 1.69 17.33 -6.77
C ARG A 111 0.87 18.07 -5.72
N ARG A 112 -0.46 17.89 -5.70
CA ARG A 112 -1.34 18.48 -4.69
C ARG A 112 -1.03 17.98 -3.30
N LEU A 113 -0.89 16.66 -3.13
CA LEU A 113 -0.53 16.04 -1.86
C LEU A 113 0.81 16.57 -1.33
N LYS A 114 1.85 16.62 -2.15
CA LYS A 114 3.18 17.10 -1.72
C LYS A 114 3.23 18.61 -1.48
N ARG A 115 2.39 19.38 -2.15
CA ARG A 115 2.27 20.82 -1.91
C ARG A 115 1.58 21.11 -0.57
N GLU A 116 0.51 20.42 -0.24
CA GLU A 116 -0.27 20.66 0.97
C GLU A 116 0.34 19.94 2.21
N PHE A 117 0.88 18.74 2.00
CA PHE A 117 1.45 17.90 3.06
C PHE A 117 2.89 17.47 2.75
N PRO A 118 3.86 18.41 2.69
CA PRO A 118 5.24 18.09 2.30
C PRO A 118 5.93 17.09 3.22
N MET A 119 5.52 17.01 4.50
CA MET A 119 6.07 16.10 5.50
C MET A 119 5.59 14.65 5.35
N LEU A 120 4.44 14.41 4.70
CA LEU A 120 3.94 13.05 4.53
C LEU A 120 4.80 12.25 3.55
N THR A 121 5.18 11.07 3.96
CA THR A 121 5.73 10.06 3.05
C THR A 121 4.60 9.51 2.19
N ILE A 122 4.79 9.54 0.89
CA ILE A 122 3.83 8.92 -0.05
C ILE A 122 4.40 7.58 -0.50
N HIS A 123 3.76 6.51 -0.06
CA HIS A 123 4.00 5.15 -0.52
C HIS A 123 2.87 4.79 -1.47
N SER A 124 3.12 4.90 -2.76
CA SER A 124 2.07 4.80 -3.76
C SER A 124 2.44 3.89 -4.91
N PHE A 125 1.39 3.36 -5.50
CA PHE A 125 1.33 2.59 -6.73
C PHE A 125 2.08 1.26 -6.71
N THR A 126 1.43 0.27 -7.24
CA THR A 126 2.01 -1.05 -7.53
C THR A 126 2.78 -1.02 -8.84
N ALA A 127 3.64 -2.01 -9.07
CA ALA A 127 4.35 -2.15 -10.34
C ALA A 127 3.39 -2.23 -11.54
N THR A 128 2.23 -2.87 -11.36
CA THR A 128 1.19 -2.96 -12.39
C THR A 128 0.58 -1.60 -12.72
N GLU A 129 0.33 -0.76 -11.72
CA GLU A 129 -0.15 0.61 -11.92
C GLU A 129 0.89 1.45 -12.67
N ILE A 130 2.16 1.40 -12.27
CA ILE A 130 3.23 2.13 -12.94
C ILE A 130 3.38 1.73 -14.42
N LEU A 131 3.36 0.43 -14.72
CA LEU A 131 3.38 -0.05 -16.10
C LEU A 131 2.18 0.48 -16.90
N TYR A 132 1.00 0.43 -16.32
CA TYR A 132 -0.20 0.92 -16.96
C TYR A 132 -0.16 2.43 -17.23
N PHE A 133 0.37 3.23 -16.30
CA PHE A 133 0.51 4.68 -16.49
C PHE A 133 1.50 5.01 -17.61
N ALA A 134 2.55 4.19 -17.77
CA ALA A 134 3.54 4.37 -18.81
C ALA A 134 3.02 4.04 -20.23
N GLU A 135 1.92 3.28 -20.34
CA GLU A 135 1.26 2.93 -21.59
C GLU A 135 0.23 3.99 -22.03
N LYS A 136 -0.10 4.97 -21.18
CA LYS A 136 -1.12 6.02 -21.39
C LYS A 136 -0.51 7.34 -21.80
#